data_e00134ab790a73b21e9909ad12b8c65d
#
_entry.id   e00134ab790a73b21e9909ad12b8c65d
#
_cell.length_a   1.000
_cell.length_b   1.000
_cell.length_c   1.000
_cell.angle_alpha   90.00
_cell.angle_beta   90.00
_cell.angle_gamma   90.00
#
_symmetry.space_group_name_H-M   'P 1'
#
loop_
_entity.id
_entity.type
_entity.pdbx_description
1 polymer ?
#
loop_
_entity_poly.entity_id
_entity_poly.type
_entity_poly.pdbx_seq_one_letter_code
_entity_poly.pdbx_strand_id
1 'polypeptide(L)'
;MTEMNTENNLEAMQRAHGPLLEVKNLQVDFTTDEGKAVHAVRNSSFSVYPGQWVAIVGESGSGKSTSAMAVLGLLPGTGHVVGGSIKLDGQEISGFKQKDFDKLRGSKMGLVPQDPMSNLNPVWRIGTQVKEALVANNMDIDHEKRSEFAKALAGDEVELKGNDDETFLGSKELPDLIAAAKE
;
A
#
# COMPACT_ATOMS: atom_id res chain seq x y z
N MET A 1 -6.03 -27.67 -18.89
CA MET A 1 -4.57 -27.58 -19.17
C MET A 1 -3.98 -26.15 -18.95
N THR A 2 -4.79 -25.12 -18.80
CA THR A 2 -4.33 -23.72 -18.69
C THR A 2 -3.94 -23.30 -17.25
N GLU A 3 -4.55 -23.88 -16.23
CA GLU A 3 -4.29 -23.52 -14.82
C GLU A 3 -2.92 -23.99 -14.31
N MET A 4 -2.49 -25.20 -14.66
CA MET A 4 -1.19 -25.75 -14.27
C MET A 4 0.02 -24.94 -14.78
N ASN A 5 -0.15 -24.17 -15.85
CA ASN A 5 0.92 -23.36 -16.44
C ASN A 5 1.11 -22.03 -15.70
N THR A 6 0.05 -21.52 -15.08
CA THR A 6 0.07 -20.23 -14.34
C THR A 6 0.72 -20.40 -12.97
N GLU A 7 0.43 -21.48 -12.25
CA GLU A 7 1.05 -21.77 -10.94
C GLU A 7 2.56 -22.01 -11.07
N ASN A 8 2.97 -22.81 -12.07
CA ASN A 8 4.40 -23.07 -12.33
C ASN A 8 5.17 -21.81 -12.72
N ASN A 9 4.56 -20.88 -13.45
CA ASN A 9 5.16 -19.60 -13.80
C ASN A 9 5.28 -18.69 -12.56
N LEU A 10 4.27 -18.65 -11.69
CA LEU A 10 4.30 -17.86 -10.48
C LEU A 10 5.39 -18.34 -9.51
N GLU A 11 5.48 -19.65 -9.28
CA GLU A 11 6.54 -20.24 -8.47
C GLU A 11 7.94 -19.98 -9.04
N ALA A 12 8.10 -20.05 -10.36
CA ALA A 12 9.37 -19.75 -11.01
C ALA A 12 9.77 -18.29 -10.86
N MET A 13 8.82 -17.35 -10.99
CA MET A 13 9.05 -15.92 -10.75
C MET A 13 9.41 -15.64 -9.28
N GLN A 14 8.72 -16.28 -8.33
CA GLN A 14 9.00 -16.15 -6.90
C GLN A 14 10.41 -16.63 -6.54
N ARG A 15 10.86 -17.73 -7.14
CA ARG A 15 12.23 -18.25 -6.95
C ARG A 15 13.30 -17.37 -7.59
N ALA A 16 12.99 -16.71 -8.70
CA ALA A 16 13.94 -15.86 -9.42
C ALA A 16 14.17 -14.49 -8.77
N HIS A 17 13.13 -13.90 -8.19
CA HIS A 17 13.17 -12.52 -7.68
C HIS A 17 13.24 -12.40 -6.16
N GLY A 18 12.99 -13.49 -5.43
CA GLY A 18 12.87 -13.44 -3.97
C GLY A 18 11.59 -12.71 -3.50
N PRO A 19 11.40 -12.52 -2.20
CA PRO A 19 10.24 -11.83 -1.66
C PRO A 19 10.32 -10.32 -1.94
N LEU A 20 9.20 -9.74 -2.39
CA LEU A 20 9.03 -8.29 -2.51
C LEU A 20 8.99 -7.62 -1.13
N LEU A 21 8.27 -8.25 -0.19
CA LEU A 21 8.25 -7.86 1.22
C LEU A 21 8.62 -9.05 2.08
N GLU A 22 9.62 -8.88 2.93
CA GLU A 22 10.02 -9.88 3.92
C GLU A 22 9.98 -9.27 5.31
N VAL A 23 9.17 -9.83 6.19
CA VAL A 23 9.08 -9.45 7.60
C VAL A 23 9.54 -10.63 8.44
N LYS A 24 10.53 -10.42 9.30
CA LYS A 24 11.12 -11.46 10.16
C LYS A 24 11.13 -11.01 11.61
N ASN A 25 10.53 -11.82 12.48
CA ASN A 25 10.53 -11.65 13.93
C ASN A 25 10.14 -10.24 14.38
N LEU A 26 9.21 -9.60 13.67
CA LEU A 26 8.77 -8.23 13.94
C LEU A 26 8.25 -8.11 15.37
N GLN A 27 8.76 -7.12 16.07
CA GLN A 27 8.32 -6.75 17.42
C GLN A 27 7.96 -5.26 17.43
N VAL A 28 6.77 -4.94 17.95
CA VAL A 28 6.28 -3.58 18.05
C VAL A 28 5.76 -3.33 19.45
N ASP A 29 6.27 -2.27 20.07
CA ASP A 29 5.85 -1.80 21.38
C ASP A 29 5.23 -0.41 21.29
N PHE A 30 4.29 -0.16 22.18
CA PHE A 30 3.76 1.17 22.48
C PHE A 30 4.14 1.56 23.88
N THR A 31 4.53 2.81 24.08
CA THR A 31 4.78 3.34 25.43
C THR A 31 3.50 4.01 25.93
N THR A 32 3.04 3.61 27.12
CA THR A 32 1.91 4.25 27.80
C THR A 32 2.35 5.58 28.44
N ASP A 33 1.40 6.42 28.84
CA ASP A 33 1.66 7.68 29.55
C ASP A 33 2.43 7.46 30.87
N GLU A 34 2.29 6.28 31.48
CA GLU A 34 3.04 5.88 32.67
C GLU A 34 4.46 5.36 32.35
N GLY A 35 4.89 5.37 31.09
CA GLY A 35 6.20 4.89 30.67
C GLY A 35 6.31 3.36 30.57
N LYS A 36 5.20 2.62 30.66
CA LYS A 36 5.20 1.15 30.51
C LYS A 36 5.13 0.76 29.04
N ALA A 37 5.88 -0.25 28.66
CA ALA A 37 5.80 -0.85 27.32
C ALA A 37 4.63 -1.82 27.23
N VAL A 38 3.84 -1.67 26.15
CA VAL A 38 2.79 -2.61 25.74
C VAL A 38 3.22 -3.31 24.47
N HIS A 39 3.43 -4.60 24.52
CA HIS A 39 3.85 -5.42 23.39
C HIS A 39 2.66 -5.70 22.46
N ALA A 40 2.52 -4.92 21.40
CA ALA A 40 1.44 -5.06 20.42
C ALA A 40 1.71 -6.15 19.38
N VAL A 41 2.98 -6.32 18.98
CA VAL A 41 3.43 -7.43 18.14
C VAL A 41 4.67 -8.03 18.79
N ARG A 42 4.60 -9.32 19.11
CA ARG A 42 5.68 -10.00 19.84
C ARG A 42 6.68 -10.71 18.97
N ASN A 43 6.21 -11.32 17.90
CA ASN A 43 7.04 -12.04 16.94
C ASN A 43 6.19 -12.40 15.73
N SER A 44 6.23 -11.56 14.69
CA SER A 44 5.49 -11.80 13.45
C SER A 44 6.47 -11.98 12.30
N SER A 45 6.25 -13.03 11.50
CA SER A 45 7.08 -13.30 10.32
C SER A 45 6.18 -13.70 9.17
N PHE A 46 6.35 -13.04 8.01
CA PHE A 46 5.67 -13.37 6.77
C PHE A 46 6.43 -12.79 5.59
N SER A 47 6.13 -13.30 4.41
CA SER A 47 6.70 -12.78 3.17
C SER A 47 5.62 -12.63 2.12
N VAL A 48 5.78 -11.63 1.25
CA VAL A 48 4.93 -11.39 0.09
C VAL A 48 5.80 -11.41 -1.14
N TYR A 49 5.45 -12.22 -2.11
CA TYR A 49 6.17 -12.33 -3.38
C TYR A 49 5.47 -11.55 -4.48
N PRO A 50 6.17 -11.21 -5.57
CA PRO A 50 5.55 -10.56 -6.72
C PRO A 50 4.29 -11.30 -7.21
N GLY A 51 3.20 -10.56 -7.45
CA GLY A 51 1.92 -11.13 -7.91
C GLY A 51 1.14 -11.92 -6.86
N GLN A 52 1.58 -11.95 -5.59
CA GLN A 52 0.92 -12.71 -4.53
C GLN A 52 -0.03 -11.83 -3.71
N TRP A 53 -1.17 -12.42 -3.35
CA TRP A 53 -2.09 -11.89 -2.34
C TRP A 53 -1.85 -12.61 -1.02
N VAL A 54 -1.65 -11.85 0.06
CA VAL A 54 -1.47 -12.38 1.41
C VAL A 54 -2.51 -11.79 2.34
N ALA A 55 -3.29 -12.65 3.01
CA ALA A 55 -4.25 -12.24 4.02
C ALA A 55 -3.70 -12.50 5.43
N ILE A 56 -3.76 -11.48 6.29
CA ILE A 56 -3.44 -11.60 7.72
C ILE A 56 -4.77 -11.70 8.48
N VAL A 57 -5.05 -12.88 9.05
CA VAL A 57 -6.29 -13.20 9.74
C VAL A 57 -6.01 -13.38 11.22
N GLY A 58 -6.95 -12.98 12.07
CA GLY A 58 -6.84 -13.12 13.53
C GLY A 58 -7.91 -12.30 14.25
N GLU A 59 -8.02 -12.46 15.54
CA GLU A 59 -8.98 -11.76 16.40
C GLU A 59 -8.70 -10.24 16.47
N SER A 60 -9.69 -9.47 16.93
CA SER A 60 -9.49 -8.05 17.21
C SER A 60 -8.39 -7.86 18.25
N GLY A 61 -7.49 -6.89 18.04
CA GLY A 61 -6.36 -6.66 18.95
C GLY A 61 -5.16 -7.60 18.77
N SER A 62 -5.18 -8.56 17.83
CA SER A 62 -4.06 -9.49 17.61
C SER A 62 -2.83 -8.89 16.90
N GLY A 63 -2.79 -7.58 16.67
CA GLY A 63 -1.64 -6.89 16.07
C GLY A 63 -1.60 -6.83 14.55
N LYS A 64 -2.66 -7.24 13.82
CA LYS A 64 -2.71 -7.24 12.35
C LYS A 64 -2.46 -5.85 11.75
N SER A 65 -3.28 -4.88 12.15
CA SER A 65 -3.14 -3.49 11.69
C SER A 65 -1.82 -2.88 12.15
N THR A 66 -1.38 -3.20 13.36
CA THR A 66 -0.09 -2.74 13.89
C THR A 66 1.07 -3.26 13.03
N SER A 67 1.04 -4.54 12.62
CA SER A 67 2.05 -5.10 11.72
C SER A 67 2.06 -4.41 10.36
N ALA A 68 0.88 -4.17 9.77
CA ALA A 68 0.77 -3.44 8.50
C ALA A 68 1.27 -1.99 8.62
N MET A 69 0.89 -1.28 9.69
CA MET A 69 1.36 0.08 9.95
C MET A 69 2.86 0.15 10.22
N ALA A 70 3.45 -0.87 10.85
CA ALA A 70 4.90 -0.96 11.04
C ALA A 70 5.64 -1.05 9.70
N VAL A 71 5.14 -1.89 8.77
CA VAL A 71 5.71 -2.03 7.42
C VAL A 71 5.66 -0.71 6.65
N LEU A 72 4.60 0.07 6.82
CA LEU A 72 4.42 1.36 6.15
C LEU A 72 5.14 2.53 6.86
N GLY A 73 5.72 2.31 8.04
CA GLY A 73 6.28 3.37 8.87
C GLY A 73 5.22 4.35 9.38
N LEU A 74 3.99 3.86 9.60
CA LEU A 74 2.83 4.66 10.02
C LEU A 74 2.32 4.26 11.41
N LEU A 75 3.18 3.75 12.28
CA LEU A 75 2.79 3.44 13.65
C LEU A 75 2.30 4.71 14.35
N PRO A 76 1.10 4.68 14.97
CA PRO A 76 0.55 5.86 15.63
C PRO A 76 1.20 6.12 16.98
N GLY A 77 1.26 7.40 17.38
CA GLY A 77 1.65 7.82 18.73
C GLY A 77 3.05 7.37 19.14
N THR A 78 3.10 6.58 20.21
CA THR A 78 4.33 6.10 20.84
C THR A 78 4.74 4.70 20.34
N GLY A 79 4.19 4.25 19.21
CA GLY A 79 4.51 2.95 18.61
C GLY A 79 5.88 2.91 17.96
N HIS A 80 6.69 1.92 18.32
CA HIS A 80 8.04 1.74 17.76
C HIS A 80 8.29 0.28 17.40
N VAL A 81 9.01 0.05 16.30
CA VAL A 81 9.61 -1.26 16.01
C VAL A 81 10.79 -1.42 16.94
N VAL A 82 10.72 -2.41 17.84
CA VAL A 82 11.75 -2.68 18.85
C VAL A 82 12.60 -3.90 18.50
N GLY A 83 12.21 -4.67 17.50
CA GLY A 83 12.97 -5.84 17.05
C GLY A 83 12.46 -6.42 15.75
N GLY A 84 13.27 -7.29 15.17
CA GLY A 84 13.01 -7.91 13.89
C GLY A 84 13.58 -7.13 12.71
N SER A 85 13.18 -7.55 11.51
CA SER A 85 13.63 -7.00 10.23
C SER A 85 12.45 -6.85 9.29
N ILE A 86 12.40 -5.74 8.58
CA ILE A 86 11.42 -5.49 7.50
C ILE A 86 12.23 -5.13 6.26
N LYS A 87 12.13 -5.96 5.21
CA LYS A 87 12.78 -5.69 3.93
C LYS A 87 11.74 -5.50 2.84
N LEU A 88 11.90 -4.44 2.09
CA LEU A 88 11.14 -4.17 0.87
C LEU A 88 12.10 -4.23 -0.32
N ASP A 89 11.82 -5.10 -1.27
CA ASP A 89 12.65 -5.31 -2.46
C ASP A 89 14.14 -5.55 -2.09
N GLY A 90 14.36 -6.38 -1.07
CA GLY A 90 15.68 -6.70 -0.51
C GLY A 90 16.32 -5.61 0.37
N GLN A 91 15.77 -4.40 0.40
CA GLN A 91 16.26 -3.28 1.19
C GLN A 91 15.67 -3.31 2.61
N GLU A 92 16.54 -3.25 3.64
CA GLU A 92 16.11 -3.13 5.05
C GLU A 92 15.52 -1.76 5.31
N ILE A 93 14.28 -1.72 5.82
CA ILE A 93 13.53 -0.48 6.07
C ILE A 93 13.08 -0.29 7.54
N SER A 94 13.29 -1.28 8.41
CA SER A 94 12.84 -1.20 9.82
C SER A 94 13.44 -0.03 10.60
N GLY A 95 14.62 0.43 10.21
CA GLY A 95 15.33 1.57 10.82
C GLY A 95 15.14 2.90 10.09
N PHE A 96 14.27 2.98 9.11
CA PHE A 96 14.07 4.19 8.31
C PHE A 96 13.44 5.32 9.14
N LYS A 97 13.85 6.56 8.82
CA LYS A 97 13.21 7.79 9.30
C LYS A 97 12.01 8.11 8.41
N GLN A 98 11.11 8.96 8.89
CA GLN A 98 9.91 9.38 8.13
C GLN A 98 10.24 9.85 6.71
N LYS A 99 11.28 10.67 6.53
CA LYS A 99 11.73 11.16 5.21
C LYS A 99 12.12 10.06 4.23
N ASP A 100 12.58 8.91 4.73
CA ASP A 100 12.95 7.79 3.88
C ASP A 100 11.72 6.96 3.52
N PHE A 101 10.78 6.79 4.47
CA PHE A 101 9.47 6.23 4.17
C PHE A 101 8.66 7.06 3.18
N ASP A 102 8.75 8.40 3.25
CA ASP A 102 8.05 9.31 2.32
C ASP A 102 8.44 9.07 0.85
N LYS A 103 9.68 8.62 0.59
CA LYS A 103 10.13 8.26 -0.75
C LYS A 103 9.58 6.93 -1.25
N LEU A 104 9.16 6.05 -0.35
CA LEU A 104 8.62 4.73 -0.67
C LEU A 104 7.10 4.75 -0.79
N ARG A 105 6.45 5.55 0.06
CA ARG A 105 4.99 5.68 0.04
C ARG A 105 4.53 6.33 -1.26
N GLY A 106 3.48 5.78 -1.83
CA GLY A 106 2.92 6.21 -3.11
C GLY A 106 3.67 5.69 -4.34
N SER A 107 4.97 5.45 -4.26
CA SER A 107 5.76 4.93 -5.39
C SER A 107 5.98 3.42 -5.34
N LYS A 108 6.30 2.87 -4.15
CA LYS A 108 6.56 1.44 -3.95
C LYS A 108 5.56 0.76 -3.03
N MET A 109 4.90 1.50 -2.18
CA MET A 109 3.89 0.98 -1.26
C MET A 109 2.73 1.97 -1.11
N GLY A 110 1.52 1.43 -1.01
CA GLY A 110 0.29 2.20 -0.78
C GLY A 110 -0.55 1.58 0.32
N LEU A 111 -1.45 2.37 0.86
CA LEU A 111 -2.41 1.95 1.88
C LEU A 111 -3.82 2.29 1.39
N VAL A 112 -4.69 1.28 1.40
CA VAL A 112 -6.13 1.49 1.32
C VAL A 112 -6.69 1.31 2.73
N PRO A 113 -7.12 2.40 3.40
CA PRO A 113 -7.63 2.31 4.75
C PRO A 113 -9.02 1.70 4.80
N GLN A 114 -9.42 1.17 5.97
CA GLN A 114 -10.71 0.53 6.19
C GLN A 114 -11.88 1.52 6.01
N ASP A 115 -11.70 2.78 6.40
CA ASP A 115 -12.65 3.87 6.20
C ASP A 115 -12.01 4.94 5.29
N PRO A 116 -12.27 4.89 3.98
CA PRO A 116 -11.70 5.85 3.04
C PRO A 116 -12.26 7.26 3.23
N MET A 117 -13.47 7.43 3.77
CA MET A 117 -14.10 8.73 3.91
C MET A 117 -13.44 9.60 4.99
N SER A 118 -12.93 9.00 6.05
CA SER A 118 -12.22 9.71 7.12
C SER A 118 -10.84 10.25 6.68
N ASN A 119 -10.32 9.79 5.55
CA ASN A 119 -9.02 10.22 5.02
C ASN A 119 -9.11 11.37 4.02
N LEU A 120 -10.32 11.72 3.59
CA LEU A 120 -10.54 12.89 2.74
C LEU A 120 -10.84 14.11 3.62
N ASN A 121 -10.18 15.23 3.33
CA ASN A 121 -10.48 16.49 3.99
C ASN A 121 -11.83 17.02 3.47
N PRO A 122 -12.89 17.10 4.30
CA PRO A 122 -14.22 17.48 3.83
C PRO A 122 -14.33 18.96 3.39
N VAL A 123 -13.35 19.78 3.76
CA VAL A 123 -13.32 21.21 3.41
C VAL A 123 -12.70 21.46 2.04
N TRP A 124 -11.90 20.52 1.54
CA TRP A 124 -11.20 20.63 0.27
C TRP A 124 -11.89 19.87 -0.84
N ARG A 125 -11.82 20.41 -2.06
CA ARG A 125 -12.35 19.72 -3.23
C ARG A 125 -11.56 18.43 -3.47
N ILE A 126 -12.25 17.34 -3.81
CA ILE A 126 -11.64 16.02 -4.08
C ILE A 126 -10.56 16.15 -5.17
N GLY A 127 -10.84 16.86 -6.25
CA GLY A 127 -9.86 17.06 -7.33
C GLY A 127 -8.56 17.73 -6.87
N THR A 128 -8.59 18.61 -5.86
CA THR A 128 -7.38 19.21 -5.28
C THR A 128 -6.56 18.17 -4.53
N GLN A 129 -7.21 17.33 -3.72
CA GLN A 129 -6.54 16.29 -2.94
C GLN A 129 -5.90 15.23 -3.84
N VAL A 130 -6.60 14.82 -4.90
CA VAL A 130 -6.05 13.90 -5.91
C VAL A 130 -4.85 14.52 -6.62
N LYS A 131 -4.96 15.79 -7.02
CA LYS A 131 -3.84 16.51 -7.65
C LYS A 131 -2.62 16.58 -6.74
N GLU A 132 -2.80 16.87 -5.46
CA GLU A 132 -1.68 16.88 -4.50
C GLU A 132 -1.01 15.52 -4.37
N ALA A 133 -1.80 14.44 -4.31
CA ALA A 133 -1.26 13.09 -4.27
C ALA A 133 -0.43 12.75 -5.52
N LEU A 134 -0.88 13.15 -6.69
CA LEU A 134 -0.16 12.94 -7.95
C LEU A 134 1.15 13.73 -8.01
N VAL A 135 1.11 15.01 -7.63
CA VAL A 135 2.30 15.86 -7.58
C VAL A 135 3.31 15.34 -6.56
N ALA A 136 2.85 14.90 -5.37
CA ALA A 136 3.73 14.36 -4.33
C ALA A 136 4.47 13.09 -4.76
N ASN A 137 3.89 12.33 -5.69
CA ASN A 137 4.49 11.11 -6.23
C ASN A 137 5.22 11.32 -7.56
N ASN A 138 5.52 12.57 -7.94
CA ASN A 138 6.15 12.93 -9.21
C ASN A 138 5.43 12.37 -10.47
N MET A 139 4.15 12.10 -10.35
CA MET A 139 3.32 11.76 -11.50
C MET A 139 3.04 13.04 -12.26
N ASP A 140 3.86 13.32 -13.25
CA ASP A 140 3.64 14.44 -14.18
C ASP A 140 2.50 14.06 -15.12
N ILE A 141 1.27 14.33 -14.67
CA ILE A 141 0.11 14.16 -15.50
C ILE A 141 0.06 15.39 -16.41
N ASP A 142 0.34 15.18 -17.67
CA ASP A 142 0.12 16.10 -18.77
C ASP A 142 -1.28 16.76 -18.66
N HIS A 143 -1.40 17.98 -19.14
CA HIS A 143 -2.63 18.78 -19.05
C HIS A 143 -3.83 18.07 -19.70
N GLU A 144 -3.59 17.27 -20.73
CA GLU A 144 -4.56 16.46 -21.43
C GLU A 144 -5.05 15.28 -20.55
N LYS A 145 -4.14 14.55 -19.94
CA LYS A 145 -4.45 13.47 -18.98
C LYS A 145 -5.14 13.99 -17.72
N ARG A 146 -4.84 15.21 -17.26
CA ARG A 146 -5.57 15.85 -16.13
C ARG A 146 -7.03 16.10 -16.47
N SER A 147 -7.31 16.51 -17.70
CA SER A 147 -8.69 16.73 -18.17
C SER A 147 -9.46 15.42 -18.27
N GLU A 148 -8.85 14.37 -18.79
CA GLU A 148 -9.45 13.03 -18.89
C GLU A 148 -9.73 12.43 -17.52
N PHE A 149 -8.78 12.52 -16.59
CA PHE A 149 -8.95 12.03 -15.22
C PHE A 149 -10.05 12.81 -14.47
N ALA A 150 -10.12 14.13 -14.66
CA ALA A 150 -11.19 14.95 -14.09
C ALA A 150 -12.57 14.58 -14.63
N LYS A 151 -12.67 14.26 -15.91
CA LYS A 151 -13.92 13.79 -16.56
C LYS A 151 -14.32 12.40 -16.04
N ALA A 152 -13.34 11.47 -15.93
CA ALA A 152 -13.60 10.15 -15.35
C ALA A 152 -14.14 10.22 -13.91
N LEU A 153 -13.56 11.10 -13.07
CA LEU A 153 -14.07 11.37 -11.72
C LEU A 153 -15.46 12.02 -11.70
N ALA A 154 -15.82 12.76 -12.76
CA ALA A 154 -17.15 13.35 -12.89
C ALA A 154 -18.20 12.34 -13.37
N GLY A 155 -17.81 11.13 -13.73
CA GLY A 155 -18.69 10.08 -14.23
C GLY A 155 -18.94 10.14 -15.74
N ASP A 156 -18.16 10.92 -16.48
CA ASP A 156 -18.19 10.93 -17.93
C ASP A 156 -17.46 9.67 -18.47
N GLU A 157 -17.94 9.12 -19.59
CA GLU A 157 -17.21 8.05 -20.29
C GLU A 157 -15.89 8.61 -20.83
N VAL A 158 -14.79 8.14 -20.30
CA VAL A 158 -13.45 8.56 -20.74
C VAL A 158 -12.65 7.33 -21.18
N GLU A 159 -12.20 7.35 -22.40
CA GLU A 159 -11.27 6.36 -22.93
C GLU A 159 -9.86 6.72 -22.43
N LEU A 160 -9.39 6.08 -21.36
CA LEU A 160 -8.03 6.26 -20.87
C LEU A 160 -7.07 5.59 -21.84
N LYS A 161 -6.40 6.37 -22.66
CA LYS A 161 -5.29 5.90 -23.49
C LYS A 161 -4.08 5.67 -22.59
N GLY A 162 -3.77 4.42 -22.31
CA GLY A 162 -2.54 4.03 -21.62
C GLY A 162 -1.32 4.42 -22.42
N ASN A 163 -0.26 4.87 -21.76
CA ASN A 163 1.07 4.78 -22.33
C ASN A 163 1.44 3.31 -22.42
N ASP A 164 2.22 2.93 -23.43
CA ASP A 164 2.62 1.55 -23.75
C ASP A 164 3.43 0.80 -22.66
N ASP A 165 3.56 1.37 -21.47
CA ASP A 165 4.11 0.67 -20.30
C ASP A 165 3.01 -0.10 -19.59
N GLU A 166 3.07 -1.43 -19.71
CA GLU A 166 2.12 -2.44 -19.21
C GLU A 166 1.92 -2.51 -17.69
N THR A 167 2.25 -1.50 -16.93
CA THR A 167 2.22 -1.51 -15.46
C THR A 167 1.05 -0.76 -14.83
N PHE A 168 0.14 -0.22 -15.60
CA PHE A 168 -1.09 0.37 -15.05
C PHE A 168 -2.25 -0.62 -15.15
N LEU A 169 -2.96 -0.82 -14.03
CA LEU A 169 -4.24 -1.56 -13.94
C LEU A 169 -5.07 -1.28 -15.18
N GLY A 170 -5.40 -2.33 -15.92
CA GLY A 170 -6.02 -2.22 -17.22
C GLY A 170 -7.27 -1.34 -17.18
N SER A 171 -7.44 -0.55 -18.20
CA SER A 171 -8.53 0.41 -18.42
C SER A 171 -9.96 -0.17 -18.30
N LYS A 172 -10.11 -1.47 -18.08
CA LYS A 172 -11.38 -2.16 -17.85
C LYS A 172 -11.79 -2.26 -16.37
N GLU A 173 -10.86 -2.14 -15.43
CA GLU A 173 -11.16 -2.34 -13.99
C GLU A 173 -11.51 -1.04 -13.28
N LEU A 174 -11.06 0.11 -13.79
CA LEU A 174 -11.36 1.40 -13.18
C LEU A 174 -12.85 1.79 -13.22
N PRO A 175 -13.59 1.58 -14.33
CA PRO A 175 -15.04 1.80 -14.37
C PRO A 175 -15.81 0.94 -13.40
N ASP A 176 -15.41 -0.33 -13.22
CA ASP A 176 -16.07 -1.27 -12.32
C ASP A 176 -15.82 -0.90 -10.85
N LEU A 177 -14.61 -0.43 -10.51
CA LEU A 177 -14.29 0.09 -9.18
C LEU A 177 -15.04 1.38 -8.86
N ILE A 178 -15.23 2.26 -9.84
CA ILE A 178 -16.02 3.50 -9.67
C ILE A 178 -17.52 3.18 -9.55
N ALA A 179 -18.01 2.18 -10.27
CA ALA A 179 -19.40 1.73 -10.17
C ALA A 179 -19.70 1.11 -8.80
N ALA A 180 -18.80 0.25 -8.30
CA ALA A 180 -18.90 -0.37 -6.97
C ALA A 180 -18.80 0.64 -5.80
N ALA A 181 -18.19 1.80 -6.01
CA ALA A 181 -18.12 2.86 -5.01
C ALA A 181 -19.35 3.78 -4.97
N LYS A 182 -20.31 3.60 -5.91
CA LYS A 182 -21.57 4.38 -5.99
C LYS A 182 -22.77 3.63 -5.42
N GLU A 183 -22.66 2.34 -5.11
CA GLU A 183 -23.63 1.52 -4.38
C GLU A 183 -23.35 1.52 -2.87
#